data_e893f533684e4df0527565aa2d2a019d
#
_entry.id   e893f533684e4df0527565aa2d2a019d
#
_cell.length_a   1.000
_cell.length_b   1.000
_cell.length_c   1.000
_cell.angle_alpha   90.00
_cell.angle_beta   90.00
_cell.angle_gamma   90.00
#
_symmetry.space_group_name_H-M   'P 1'
#
loop_
_entity.id
_entity.type
_entity.pdbx_description
1 polymer ?
#
loop_
_entity_poly.entity_id
_entity_poly.type
_entity_poly.pdbx_seq_one_letter_code
_entity_poly.pdbx_strand_id
1 'polypeptide(L)'
;MDLLNFAFMQRALLAAVLVGITAPAVGIYLVQRRQALMGDGIGHVAMTGVGLGFLLNASPVWMATLVSVLGAVLMELIRWYGKTRGDIALAMLFYGGMAGGVMFINLAPTGSNANLTSYLFGSLSTVSESDVTAICLLAAFVVLVTLGLRRQLFAVSQDEEFARVTGLPVRALNLLTAITAAVTVTVAMRVVGLLLVSALMVVPVAAAQQLTRSFVATFAVAVAIGVTVTIGGTVTSYYQDVPPGATIVLLTIAAFIAMTALAAPLARRRARALAAAQPAGDPAECAIPAGREPDEKVGV
;
A
#
# COMPACT_ATOMS: atom_id res chain seq x y z
N MET A 1 27.99 -11.71 14.91
CA MET A 1 28.09 -10.36 14.28
C MET A 1 28.51 -10.42 12.80
N ASP A 2 28.47 -11.59 12.19
CA ASP A 2 28.97 -11.78 10.82
C ASP A 2 27.96 -11.48 9.69
N LEU A 3 26.72 -11.15 10.04
CA LEU A 3 25.64 -10.84 9.10
C LEU A 3 26.01 -9.71 8.12
N LEU A 4 26.70 -8.68 8.60
CA LEU A 4 27.07 -7.51 7.79
C LEU A 4 28.32 -7.75 6.92
N ASN A 5 29.03 -8.87 7.10
CA ASN A 5 30.21 -9.20 6.29
C ASN A 5 29.85 -9.82 4.94
N PHE A 6 28.61 -10.30 4.77
CA PHE A 6 28.16 -10.88 3.52
C PHE A 6 27.57 -9.84 2.57
N ALA A 7 28.13 -9.68 1.39
CA ALA A 7 27.68 -8.70 0.39
C ALA A 7 26.19 -8.86 0.01
N PHE A 8 25.69 -10.10 -0.09
CA PHE A 8 24.27 -10.34 -0.36
C PHE A 8 23.36 -9.84 0.75
N MET A 9 23.77 -9.96 2.02
CA MET A 9 22.99 -9.50 3.16
C MET A 9 22.94 -7.97 3.24
N GLN A 10 24.05 -7.30 2.94
CA GLN A 10 24.08 -5.84 2.85
C GLN A 10 23.10 -5.33 1.79
N ARG A 11 23.08 -5.98 0.62
CA ARG A 11 22.14 -5.66 -0.47
C ARG A 11 20.69 -5.93 -0.07
N ALA A 12 20.43 -7.07 0.57
CA ALA A 12 19.09 -7.44 1.04
C ALA A 12 18.58 -6.47 2.10
N LEU A 13 19.42 -6.08 3.09
CA LEU A 13 19.05 -5.10 4.11
C LEU A 13 18.81 -3.71 3.54
N LEU A 14 19.63 -3.25 2.60
CA LEU A 14 19.43 -1.98 1.92
C LEU A 14 18.09 -1.99 1.17
N ALA A 15 17.83 -3.03 0.40
CA ALA A 15 16.56 -3.19 -0.30
C ALA A 15 15.37 -3.27 0.68
N ALA A 16 15.50 -3.99 1.81
CA ALA A 16 14.48 -4.08 2.85
C ALA A 16 14.14 -2.71 3.47
N VAL A 17 15.15 -1.88 3.75
CA VAL A 17 14.96 -0.51 4.24
C VAL A 17 14.22 0.34 3.22
N LEU A 18 14.65 0.31 1.95
CA LEU A 18 14.00 1.07 0.88
C LEU A 18 12.54 0.66 0.68
N VAL A 19 12.26 -0.64 0.71
CA VAL A 19 10.90 -1.18 0.64
C VAL A 19 10.09 -0.78 1.88
N GLY A 20 10.67 -0.86 3.07
CA GLY A 20 10.04 -0.45 4.33
C GLY A 20 9.68 1.03 4.38
N ILE A 21 10.36 1.88 3.61
CA ILE A 21 10.04 3.30 3.45
C ILE A 21 8.98 3.49 2.37
N THR A 22 9.19 2.93 1.19
CA THR A 22 8.37 3.22 -0.01
C THR A 22 6.97 2.60 0.07
N ALA A 23 6.84 1.38 0.58
CA ALA A 23 5.55 0.69 0.62
C ALA A 23 4.53 1.41 1.53
N PRO A 24 4.80 1.75 2.80
CA PRO A 24 3.88 2.52 3.63
C PRO A 24 3.70 3.96 3.13
N ALA A 25 4.74 4.57 2.51
CA ALA A 25 4.66 5.93 1.99
C ALA A 25 3.61 6.09 0.88
N VAL A 26 3.45 5.08 0.03
CA VAL A 26 2.37 5.04 -0.97
C VAL A 26 1.08 4.50 -0.35
N GLY A 27 1.20 3.48 0.48
CA GLY A 27 0.08 2.82 1.14
C GLY A 27 -0.86 3.78 1.88
N ILE A 28 -0.32 4.84 2.50
CA ILE A 28 -1.15 5.81 3.22
C ILE A 28 -2.18 6.50 2.31
N TYR A 29 -1.81 6.84 1.08
CA TYR A 29 -2.71 7.46 0.12
C TYR A 29 -3.75 6.46 -0.39
N LEU A 30 -3.36 5.20 -0.61
CA LEU A 30 -4.28 4.13 -1.05
C LEU A 30 -5.30 3.77 0.04
N VAL A 31 -4.84 3.66 1.30
CA VAL A 31 -5.73 3.36 2.44
C VAL A 31 -6.75 4.47 2.65
N GLN A 32 -6.34 5.74 2.59
CA GLN A 32 -7.25 6.88 2.73
C GLN A 32 -8.32 6.92 1.62
N ARG A 33 -7.96 6.51 0.41
CA ARG A 33 -8.89 6.42 -0.74
C ARG A 33 -9.73 5.14 -0.75
N ARG A 34 -9.61 4.27 0.25
CA ARG A 34 -10.25 2.95 0.31
C ARG A 34 -9.88 2.04 -0.85
N GLN A 35 -8.66 2.22 -1.39
CA GLN A 35 -8.11 1.45 -2.50
C GLN A 35 -7.01 0.48 -2.04
N ALA A 36 -7.15 -0.09 -0.85
CA ALA A 36 -6.16 -0.99 -0.26
C ALA A 36 -5.81 -2.20 -1.15
N LEU A 37 -6.78 -2.73 -1.89
CA LEU A 37 -6.60 -3.88 -2.80
C LEU A 37 -5.91 -3.51 -4.13
N MET A 38 -5.68 -2.22 -4.40
CA MET A 38 -5.03 -1.78 -5.64
C MET A 38 -3.61 -2.31 -5.75
N GLY A 39 -2.87 -2.37 -4.64
CA GLY A 39 -1.53 -2.94 -4.58
C GLY A 39 -1.50 -4.41 -5.00
N ASP A 40 -2.51 -5.17 -4.60
CA ASP A 40 -2.64 -6.59 -4.92
C ASP A 40 -2.96 -6.80 -6.41
N GLY A 41 -3.93 -6.06 -6.95
CA GLY A 41 -4.25 -6.09 -8.39
C GLY A 41 -3.04 -5.75 -9.27
N ILE A 42 -2.30 -4.69 -8.92
CA ILE A 42 -1.07 -4.30 -9.62
C ILE A 42 0.03 -5.38 -9.47
N GLY A 43 0.13 -6.03 -8.30
CA GLY A 43 1.05 -7.14 -8.07
C GLY A 43 0.86 -8.29 -9.06
N HIS A 44 -0.40 -8.68 -9.31
CA HIS A 44 -0.69 -9.72 -10.31
C HIS A 44 -0.37 -9.29 -11.74
N VAL A 45 -0.55 -8.02 -12.08
CA VAL A 45 -0.11 -7.48 -13.37
C VAL A 45 1.42 -7.47 -13.48
N ALA A 46 2.13 -7.14 -12.39
CA ALA A 46 3.59 -7.22 -12.35
C ALA A 46 4.09 -8.67 -12.57
N MET A 47 3.36 -9.69 -12.08
CA MET A 47 3.64 -11.10 -12.37
C MET A 47 3.59 -11.41 -13.87
N THR A 48 2.63 -10.85 -14.61
CA THR A 48 2.60 -10.91 -16.08
C THR A 48 3.89 -10.34 -16.69
N GLY A 49 4.36 -9.20 -16.15
CA GLY A 49 5.61 -8.57 -16.57
C GLY A 49 6.85 -9.43 -16.29
N VAL A 50 6.90 -10.08 -15.12
CA VAL A 50 7.97 -11.04 -14.78
C VAL A 50 7.97 -12.21 -15.79
N GLY A 51 6.79 -12.79 -16.08
CA GLY A 51 6.64 -13.86 -17.06
C GLY A 51 7.09 -13.46 -18.47
N LEU A 52 6.72 -12.26 -18.91
CA LEU A 52 7.21 -11.69 -20.19
C LEU A 52 8.74 -11.47 -20.17
N GLY A 53 9.30 -11.03 -19.05
CA GLY A 53 10.74 -10.87 -18.89
C GLY A 53 11.49 -12.18 -19.10
N PHE A 54 11.00 -13.27 -18.51
CA PHE A 54 11.57 -14.61 -18.74
C PHE A 54 11.39 -15.09 -20.18
N LEU A 55 10.22 -14.86 -20.77
CA LEU A 55 9.92 -15.28 -22.14
C LEU A 55 10.81 -14.56 -23.18
N LEU A 56 11.06 -13.27 -22.98
CA LEU A 56 11.84 -12.42 -23.89
C LEU A 56 13.34 -12.37 -23.55
N ASN A 57 13.81 -13.13 -22.55
CA ASN A 57 15.17 -13.06 -22.01
C ASN A 57 15.61 -11.62 -21.64
N ALA A 58 14.66 -10.81 -21.17
CA ALA A 58 14.88 -9.45 -20.70
C ALA A 58 14.93 -9.42 -19.17
N SER A 59 15.38 -8.29 -18.59
CA SER A 59 15.38 -8.12 -17.14
C SER A 59 13.95 -8.19 -16.57
N PRO A 60 13.63 -9.16 -15.70
CA PRO A 60 12.28 -9.33 -15.17
C PRO A 60 11.80 -8.11 -14.34
N VAL A 61 12.71 -7.40 -13.66
CA VAL A 61 12.39 -6.21 -12.86
C VAL A 61 11.88 -5.08 -13.75
N TRP A 62 12.58 -4.76 -14.82
CA TRP A 62 12.20 -3.70 -15.75
C TRP A 62 10.93 -4.05 -16.53
N MET A 63 10.77 -5.31 -16.94
CA MET A 63 9.56 -5.76 -17.62
C MET A 63 8.35 -5.73 -16.67
N ALA A 64 8.52 -6.15 -15.41
CA ALA A 64 7.48 -6.04 -14.40
C ALA A 64 7.08 -4.58 -14.16
N THR A 65 8.07 -3.67 -14.08
CA THR A 65 7.81 -2.23 -13.91
C THR A 65 7.02 -1.67 -15.10
N LEU A 66 7.43 -1.98 -16.32
CA LEU A 66 6.75 -1.49 -17.52
C LEU A 66 5.31 -2.01 -17.61
N VAL A 67 5.10 -3.31 -17.43
CA VAL A 67 3.79 -3.94 -17.54
C VAL A 67 2.87 -3.50 -16.40
N SER A 68 3.37 -3.37 -15.17
CA SER A 68 2.57 -2.89 -14.03
C SER A 68 2.19 -1.42 -14.17
N VAL A 69 3.07 -0.57 -14.69
CA VAL A 69 2.77 0.84 -14.98
C VAL A 69 1.71 0.94 -16.09
N LEU A 70 1.85 0.17 -17.17
CA LEU A 70 0.83 0.12 -18.22
C LEU A 70 -0.52 -0.36 -17.69
N GLY A 71 -0.52 -1.39 -16.83
CA GLY A 71 -1.73 -1.87 -16.15
C GLY A 71 -2.37 -0.81 -15.27
N ALA A 72 -1.57 -0.07 -14.49
CA ALA A 72 -2.06 1.02 -13.66
C ALA A 72 -2.66 2.17 -14.49
N VAL A 73 -2.03 2.52 -15.60
CA VAL A 73 -2.56 3.50 -16.57
C VAL A 73 -3.88 3.01 -17.18
N LEU A 74 -3.91 1.75 -17.62
CA LEU A 74 -5.12 1.15 -18.20
C LEU A 74 -6.29 1.15 -17.18
N MET A 75 -6.00 0.81 -15.93
CA MET A 75 -7.00 0.85 -14.85
C MET A 75 -7.58 2.26 -14.66
N GLU A 76 -6.72 3.29 -14.59
CA GLU A 76 -7.18 4.67 -14.45
C GLU A 76 -7.97 5.13 -15.69
N LEU A 77 -7.57 4.73 -16.90
CA LEU A 77 -8.33 5.02 -18.11
C LEU A 77 -9.72 4.37 -18.09
N ILE A 78 -9.82 3.10 -17.68
CA ILE A 78 -11.13 2.42 -17.52
C ILE A 78 -12.00 3.16 -16.49
N ARG A 79 -11.41 3.64 -15.39
CA ARG A 79 -12.14 4.44 -14.39
C ARG A 79 -12.63 5.78 -14.92
N TRP A 80 -11.87 6.42 -15.81
CA TRP A 80 -12.26 7.75 -16.36
C TRP A 80 -13.32 7.67 -17.45
N TYR A 81 -13.19 6.71 -18.35
CA TYR A 81 -14.05 6.58 -19.51
C TYR A 81 -15.17 5.56 -19.32
N GLY A 82 -14.99 4.63 -18.40
CA GLY A 82 -15.94 3.55 -18.14
C GLY A 82 -17.08 3.98 -17.24
N LYS A 83 -18.30 3.53 -17.53
CA LYS A 83 -19.43 3.53 -16.60
C LYS A 83 -19.28 2.44 -15.53
N THR A 84 -18.16 1.74 -15.53
CA THR A 84 -17.87 0.58 -14.71
C THR A 84 -17.39 1.01 -13.33
N ARG A 85 -17.89 0.40 -12.28
CA ARG A 85 -17.43 0.64 -10.91
C ARG A 85 -15.94 0.28 -10.81
N GLY A 86 -15.15 1.07 -10.11
CA GLY A 86 -13.71 0.88 -9.96
C GLY A 86 -13.28 -0.52 -9.49
N ASP A 87 -14.15 -1.19 -8.73
CA ASP A 87 -13.93 -2.56 -8.25
C ASP A 87 -13.90 -3.60 -9.38
N ILE A 88 -14.71 -3.41 -10.43
CA ILE A 88 -14.74 -4.34 -11.58
C ILE A 88 -13.47 -4.17 -12.42
N ALA A 89 -13.00 -2.93 -12.63
CA ALA A 89 -11.73 -2.66 -13.31
C ALA A 89 -10.56 -3.30 -12.57
N LEU A 90 -10.56 -3.20 -11.24
CA LEU A 90 -9.57 -3.83 -10.38
C LEU A 90 -9.61 -5.36 -10.47
N ALA A 91 -10.82 -5.96 -10.46
CA ALA A 91 -11.00 -7.40 -10.61
C ALA A 91 -10.50 -7.91 -11.96
N MET A 92 -10.77 -7.19 -13.06
CA MET A 92 -10.25 -7.52 -14.40
C MET A 92 -8.72 -7.51 -14.42
N LEU A 93 -8.09 -6.50 -13.80
CA LEU A 93 -6.64 -6.43 -13.68
C LEU A 93 -6.08 -7.60 -12.86
N PHE A 94 -6.71 -7.91 -11.74
CA PHE A 94 -6.31 -8.99 -10.86
C PHE A 94 -6.34 -10.35 -11.60
N TYR A 95 -7.49 -10.71 -12.15
CA TYR A 95 -7.63 -12.00 -12.84
C TYR A 95 -6.86 -12.05 -14.16
N GLY A 96 -6.88 -10.98 -14.93
CA GLY A 96 -6.11 -10.87 -16.18
C GLY A 96 -4.60 -10.93 -15.94
N GLY A 97 -4.12 -10.23 -14.91
CA GLY A 97 -2.72 -10.25 -14.50
C GLY A 97 -2.27 -11.62 -14.02
N MET A 98 -3.10 -12.32 -13.22
CA MET A 98 -2.79 -13.66 -12.75
C MET A 98 -2.75 -14.66 -13.92
N ALA A 99 -3.77 -14.65 -14.79
CA ALA A 99 -3.84 -15.54 -15.95
C ALA A 99 -2.68 -15.30 -16.95
N GLY A 100 -2.38 -14.02 -17.25
CA GLY A 100 -1.26 -13.64 -18.11
C GLY A 100 0.08 -14.06 -17.52
N GLY A 101 0.29 -13.84 -16.22
CA GLY A 101 1.50 -14.26 -15.53
C GLY A 101 1.74 -15.75 -15.63
N VAL A 102 0.75 -16.57 -15.27
CA VAL A 102 0.85 -18.03 -15.36
C VAL A 102 1.09 -18.48 -16.82
N MET A 103 0.39 -17.90 -17.79
CA MET A 103 0.54 -18.24 -19.20
C MET A 103 1.95 -17.98 -19.71
N PHE A 104 2.50 -16.77 -19.52
CA PHE A 104 3.81 -16.42 -20.02
C PHE A 104 4.95 -17.16 -19.34
N ILE A 105 4.81 -17.47 -18.05
CA ILE A 105 5.80 -18.28 -17.34
C ILE A 105 5.84 -19.71 -17.87
N ASN A 106 4.67 -20.30 -18.18
CA ASN A 106 4.62 -21.65 -18.78
C ASN A 106 5.17 -21.69 -20.22
N LEU A 107 5.11 -20.57 -20.94
CA LEU A 107 5.69 -20.45 -22.28
C LEU A 107 7.20 -20.15 -22.25
N ALA A 108 7.74 -19.73 -21.10
CA ALA A 108 9.15 -19.42 -20.97
C ALA A 108 10.02 -20.69 -20.96
N PRO A 109 11.32 -20.59 -21.34
CA PRO A 109 12.24 -21.73 -21.37
C PRO A 109 12.30 -22.47 -20.02
N THR A 110 12.56 -23.77 -20.09
CA THR A 110 12.66 -24.66 -18.92
C THR A 110 13.66 -24.12 -17.89
N GLY A 111 13.25 -24.01 -16.63
CA GLY A 111 14.07 -23.45 -15.52
C GLY A 111 13.51 -22.14 -14.93
N SER A 112 12.59 -21.48 -15.62
CA SER A 112 11.97 -20.23 -15.14
C SER A 112 11.10 -20.42 -13.90
N ASN A 113 10.57 -21.63 -13.66
CA ASN A 113 9.67 -21.93 -12.52
C ASN A 113 10.38 -21.83 -11.17
N ALA A 114 11.65 -22.22 -11.05
CA ALA A 114 12.42 -22.09 -9.81
C ALA A 114 12.68 -20.60 -9.47
N ASN A 115 12.90 -19.78 -10.49
CA ASN A 115 13.08 -18.35 -10.31
C ASN A 115 11.77 -17.64 -9.96
N LEU A 116 10.61 -18.16 -10.42
CA LEU A 116 9.30 -17.59 -10.13
C LEU A 116 8.99 -17.58 -8.64
N THR A 117 9.28 -18.65 -7.91
CA THR A 117 9.05 -18.71 -6.46
C THR A 117 9.79 -17.61 -5.70
N SER A 118 10.99 -17.24 -6.16
CA SER A 118 11.76 -16.13 -5.61
C SER A 118 11.08 -14.77 -5.83
N TYR A 119 10.37 -14.58 -6.95
CA TYR A 119 9.60 -13.34 -7.19
C TYR A 119 8.27 -13.32 -6.44
N LEU A 120 7.63 -14.48 -6.24
CA LEU A 120 6.35 -14.57 -5.54
C LEU A 120 6.48 -14.38 -4.03
N PHE A 121 7.50 -15.00 -3.42
CA PHE A 121 7.69 -15.03 -1.96
C PHE A 121 8.88 -14.20 -1.47
N GLY A 122 9.64 -13.60 -2.39
CA GLY A 122 10.88 -12.90 -2.10
C GLY A 122 12.06 -13.86 -1.88
N SER A 123 13.26 -13.36 -2.05
CA SER A 123 14.50 -14.11 -1.80
C SER A 123 15.63 -13.16 -1.48
N LEU A 124 16.38 -13.47 -0.41
CA LEU A 124 17.53 -12.67 0.02
C LEU A 124 18.76 -12.92 -0.85
N SER A 125 18.94 -14.17 -1.31
CA SER A 125 20.15 -14.61 -2.02
C SER A 125 20.18 -14.23 -3.50
N THR A 126 19.03 -13.90 -4.09
CA THR A 126 18.91 -13.64 -5.54
C THR A 126 19.02 -12.16 -5.93
N VAL A 127 19.24 -11.25 -4.98
CA VAL A 127 19.36 -9.82 -5.24
C VAL A 127 20.72 -9.49 -5.85
N SER A 128 20.74 -9.18 -7.15
CA SER A 128 21.95 -8.80 -7.90
C SER A 128 22.30 -7.31 -7.72
N GLU A 129 23.50 -6.90 -8.13
CA GLU A 129 23.90 -5.47 -8.10
C GLU A 129 23.04 -4.60 -9.01
N SER A 130 22.66 -5.13 -10.16
CA SER A 130 21.76 -4.44 -11.09
C SER A 130 20.35 -4.26 -10.50
N ASP A 131 19.88 -5.24 -9.72
CA ASP A 131 18.59 -5.11 -9.01
C ASP A 131 18.65 -4.01 -7.94
N VAL A 132 19.74 -3.93 -7.16
CA VAL A 132 19.90 -2.89 -6.14
C VAL A 132 19.88 -1.50 -6.78
N THR A 133 20.55 -1.32 -7.92
CA THR A 133 20.55 -0.04 -8.63
C THR A 133 19.13 0.32 -9.10
N ALA A 134 18.39 -0.65 -9.68
CA ALA A 134 17.02 -0.44 -10.10
C ALA A 134 16.10 -0.10 -8.89
N ILE A 135 16.23 -0.85 -7.79
CA ILE A 135 15.48 -0.60 -6.54
C ILE A 135 15.77 0.81 -6.01
N CYS A 136 17.03 1.24 -5.96
CA CYS A 136 17.39 2.59 -5.49
C CYS A 136 16.78 3.69 -6.38
N LEU A 137 16.87 3.56 -7.69
CA LEU A 137 16.30 4.55 -8.63
C LEU A 137 14.77 4.63 -8.50
N LEU A 138 14.10 3.49 -8.49
CA LEU A 138 12.65 3.42 -8.38
C LEU A 138 12.18 3.88 -6.99
N ALA A 139 12.88 3.52 -5.90
CA ALA A 139 12.58 3.99 -4.56
C ALA A 139 12.77 5.52 -4.43
N ALA A 140 13.84 6.07 -5.02
CA ALA A 140 14.06 7.50 -5.05
C ALA A 140 12.90 8.24 -5.77
N PHE A 141 12.42 7.70 -6.89
CA PHE A 141 11.24 8.21 -7.59
C PHE A 141 10.00 8.22 -6.68
N VAL A 142 9.71 7.10 -6.01
CA VAL A 142 8.57 6.97 -5.10
C VAL A 142 8.64 7.99 -3.96
N VAL A 143 9.80 8.11 -3.31
CA VAL A 143 10.01 9.05 -2.20
C VAL A 143 9.86 10.49 -2.69
N LEU A 144 10.41 10.83 -3.86
CA LEU A 144 10.31 12.16 -4.44
C LEU A 144 8.85 12.53 -4.75
N VAL A 145 8.08 11.62 -5.32
CA VAL A 145 6.65 11.86 -5.62
C VAL A 145 5.85 11.98 -4.32
N THR A 146 5.99 11.04 -3.39
CA THR A 146 5.18 10.99 -2.16
C THR A 146 5.47 12.16 -1.23
N LEU A 147 6.71 12.61 -1.11
CA LEU A 147 7.09 13.75 -0.28
C LEU A 147 6.95 15.09 -1.01
N GLY A 148 7.34 15.16 -2.28
CA GLY A 148 7.28 16.38 -3.09
C GLY A 148 5.85 16.86 -3.32
N LEU A 149 4.94 15.94 -3.62
CA LEU A 149 3.54 16.22 -3.90
C LEU A 149 2.61 15.92 -2.72
N ARG A 150 3.15 15.76 -1.51
CA ARG A 150 2.40 15.31 -0.32
C ARG A 150 1.11 16.11 -0.06
N ARG A 151 1.15 17.44 -0.25
CA ARG A 151 -0.01 18.32 -0.01
C ARG A 151 -1.13 18.06 -1.02
N GLN A 152 -0.77 17.93 -2.28
CA GLN A 152 -1.70 17.69 -3.38
C GLN A 152 -2.28 16.27 -3.32
N LEU A 153 -1.42 15.26 -3.12
CA LEU A 153 -1.83 13.88 -2.96
C LEU A 153 -2.75 13.70 -1.74
N PHE A 154 -2.43 14.37 -0.63
CA PHE A 154 -3.28 14.36 0.57
C PHE A 154 -4.65 14.97 0.29
N ALA A 155 -4.72 16.15 -0.33
CA ALA A 155 -5.99 16.81 -0.66
C ALA A 155 -6.88 15.91 -1.53
N VAL A 156 -6.32 15.31 -2.59
CA VAL A 156 -7.04 14.40 -3.48
C VAL A 156 -7.44 13.09 -2.77
N SER A 157 -6.64 12.61 -1.81
CA SER A 157 -6.95 11.38 -1.08
C SER A 157 -8.06 11.55 -0.04
N GLN A 158 -8.28 12.76 0.46
CA GLN A 158 -9.35 13.06 1.42
C GLN A 158 -10.69 13.34 0.74
N ASP A 159 -10.69 14.22 -0.25
CA ASP A 159 -11.89 14.60 -0.98
C ASP A 159 -11.53 14.98 -2.42
N GLU A 160 -11.91 14.11 -3.35
CA GLU A 160 -11.62 14.28 -4.78
C GLU A 160 -12.44 15.41 -5.40
N GLU A 161 -13.69 15.62 -4.95
CA GLU A 161 -14.55 16.66 -5.46
C GLU A 161 -14.09 18.05 -5.00
N PHE A 162 -13.76 18.18 -3.72
CA PHE A 162 -13.18 19.41 -3.19
C PHE A 162 -11.84 19.75 -3.86
N ALA A 163 -10.95 18.76 -4.03
CA ALA A 163 -9.70 18.96 -4.73
C ALA A 163 -9.88 19.45 -6.17
N ARG A 164 -10.94 18.99 -6.85
CA ARG A 164 -11.30 19.45 -8.21
C ARG A 164 -11.78 20.89 -8.22
N VAL A 165 -12.61 21.29 -7.28
CA VAL A 165 -13.11 22.67 -7.16
C VAL A 165 -11.98 23.64 -6.83
N THR A 166 -10.98 23.22 -6.07
CA THR A 166 -9.78 24.03 -5.77
C THR A 166 -8.78 24.13 -6.93
N GLY A 167 -9.10 23.56 -8.10
CA GLY A 167 -8.29 23.67 -9.31
C GLY A 167 -7.12 22.68 -9.39
N LEU A 168 -7.06 21.66 -8.51
CA LEU A 168 -6.02 20.63 -8.60
C LEU A 168 -6.28 19.71 -9.80
N PRO A 169 -5.23 19.27 -10.53
CA PRO A 169 -5.35 18.34 -11.64
C PRO A 169 -5.58 16.90 -11.12
N VAL A 170 -6.78 16.65 -10.60
CA VAL A 170 -7.14 15.40 -9.90
C VAL A 170 -6.84 14.17 -10.74
N ARG A 171 -7.16 14.19 -12.04
CA ARG A 171 -6.90 13.06 -12.95
C ARG A 171 -5.41 12.72 -13.04
N ALA A 172 -4.56 13.74 -13.18
CA ALA A 172 -3.12 13.55 -13.25
C ALA A 172 -2.54 13.03 -11.91
N LEU A 173 -3.05 13.54 -10.77
CA LEU A 173 -2.63 13.09 -9.44
C LEU A 173 -3.08 11.66 -9.15
N ASN A 174 -4.27 11.25 -9.60
CA ASN A 174 -4.74 9.87 -9.50
C ASN A 174 -3.86 8.92 -10.31
N LEU A 175 -3.59 9.28 -11.57
CA LEU A 175 -2.71 8.52 -12.45
C LEU A 175 -1.29 8.41 -11.85
N LEU A 176 -0.76 9.51 -11.33
CA LEU A 176 0.54 9.52 -10.70
C LEU A 176 0.59 8.62 -9.45
N THR A 177 -0.47 8.62 -8.64
CA THR A 177 -0.60 7.71 -7.48
C THR A 177 -0.60 6.24 -7.92
N ALA A 178 -1.35 5.91 -8.99
CA ALA A 178 -1.41 4.58 -9.54
C ALA A 178 -0.05 4.11 -10.10
N ILE A 179 0.65 4.98 -10.84
CA ILE A 179 2.01 4.72 -11.34
C ILE A 179 2.99 4.53 -10.17
N THR A 180 2.90 5.39 -9.15
CA THR A 180 3.77 5.29 -7.97
C THR A 180 3.52 3.98 -7.20
N ALA A 181 2.27 3.54 -7.10
CA ALA A 181 1.92 2.24 -6.53
C ALA A 181 2.52 1.08 -7.36
N ALA A 182 2.42 1.13 -8.69
CA ALA A 182 2.99 0.12 -9.58
C ALA A 182 4.52 0.02 -9.43
N VAL A 183 5.20 1.16 -9.39
CA VAL A 183 6.64 1.22 -9.14
C VAL A 183 6.99 0.66 -7.75
N THR A 184 6.21 1.00 -6.72
CA THR A 184 6.44 0.48 -5.36
C THR A 184 6.30 -1.03 -5.29
N VAL A 185 5.31 -1.61 -5.96
CA VAL A 185 5.13 -3.06 -6.05
C VAL A 185 6.36 -3.72 -6.67
N THR A 186 6.90 -3.17 -7.77
CA THR A 186 8.08 -3.73 -8.45
C THR A 186 9.37 -3.57 -7.64
N VAL A 187 9.51 -2.49 -6.87
CA VAL A 187 10.60 -2.32 -5.90
C VAL A 187 10.55 -3.40 -4.82
N ALA A 188 9.37 -3.64 -4.28
CA ALA A 188 9.18 -4.54 -3.15
C ALA A 188 9.22 -6.04 -3.53
N MET A 189 8.92 -6.39 -4.80
CA MET A 189 8.78 -7.79 -5.21
C MET A 189 10.02 -8.65 -5.00
N ARG A 190 11.22 -8.07 -5.04
CA ARG A 190 12.48 -8.82 -4.85
C ARG A 190 12.72 -9.25 -3.41
N VAL A 191 12.29 -8.43 -2.45
CA VAL A 191 12.53 -8.65 -1.02
C VAL A 191 11.34 -9.36 -0.37
N VAL A 192 10.13 -8.81 -0.57
CA VAL A 192 8.91 -9.28 0.09
C VAL A 192 8.15 -10.29 -0.76
N GLY A 193 8.33 -10.23 -2.08
CA GLY A 193 7.57 -11.02 -3.04
C GLY A 193 6.26 -10.35 -3.47
N LEU A 194 5.84 -10.63 -4.69
CA LEU A 194 4.65 -10.03 -5.32
C LEU A 194 3.36 -10.25 -4.53
N LEU A 195 3.18 -11.45 -3.96
CA LEU A 195 1.94 -11.81 -3.25
C LEU A 195 1.77 -11.11 -1.90
N LEU A 196 2.86 -10.55 -1.35
CA LEU A 196 2.87 -10.05 0.03
C LEU A 196 3.11 -8.54 0.12
N VAL A 197 3.37 -7.89 -1.02
CA VAL A 197 3.66 -6.44 -1.08
C VAL A 197 2.48 -5.61 -0.61
N SER A 198 1.25 -5.97 -1.01
CA SER A 198 0.04 -5.25 -0.63
C SER A 198 -0.16 -5.20 0.89
N ALA A 199 0.16 -6.29 1.59
CA ALA A 199 0.11 -6.31 3.04
C ALA A 199 1.07 -5.28 3.67
N LEU A 200 2.30 -5.17 3.13
CA LEU A 200 3.28 -4.20 3.63
C LEU A 200 2.89 -2.74 3.29
N MET A 201 2.13 -2.51 2.22
CA MET A 201 1.60 -1.19 1.90
C MET A 201 0.46 -0.78 2.84
N VAL A 202 -0.40 -1.71 3.24
CA VAL A 202 -1.66 -1.42 3.94
C VAL A 202 -1.53 -1.55 5.46
N VAL A 203 -0.97 -2.67 5.94
CA VAL A 203 -1.03 -3.02 7.37
C VAL A 203 -0.22 -2.07 8.27
N PRO A 204 1.00 -1.59 7.91
CA PRO A 204 1.71 -0.61 8.72
C PRO A 204 0.96 0.71 8.85
N VAL A 205 0.27 1.14 7.79
CA VAL A 205 -0.57 2.34 7.80
C VAL A 205 -1.77 2.15 8.71
N ALA A 206 -2.47 1.03 8.60
CA ALA A 206 -3.59 0.69 9.48
C ALA A 206 -3.16 0.61 10.96
N ALA A 207 -1.98 0.07 11.24
CA ALA A 207 -1.38 0.04 12.58
C ALA A 207 -1.09 1.45 13.10
N ALA A 208 -0.51 2.32 12.28
CA ALA A 208 -0.21 3.71 12.64
C ALA A 208 -1.48 4.53 12.93
N GLN A 209 -2.55 4.31 12.17
CA GLN A 209 -3.85 4.99 12.36
C GLN A 209 -4.51 4.68 13.72
N GLN A 210 -4.16 3.56 14.38
CA GLN A 210 -4.67 3.25 15.72
C GLN A 210 -4.12 4.21 16.79
N LEU A 211 -2.91 4.74 16.60
CA LEU A 211 -2.23 5.57 17.60
C LEU A 211 -2.24 7.06 17.25
N THR A 212 -2.27 7.39 15.96
CA THR A 212 -2.07 8.75 15.46
C THR A 212 -3.36 9.35 14.90
N ARG A 213 -3.47 10.70 14.98
CA ARG A 213 -4.62 11.45 14.47
C ARG A 213 -4.26 12.43 13.36
N SER A 214 -2.98 12.72 13.18
CA SER A 214 -2.53 13.61 12.10
C SER A 214 -1.89 12.82 10.98
N PHE A 215 -2.10 13.28 9.74
CA PHE A 215 -1.53 12.65 8.55
C PHE A 215 -0.01 12.48 8.64
N VAL A 216 0.71 13.54 9.08
CA VAL A 216 2.17 13.51 9.16
C VAL A 216 2.66 12.51 10.20
N ALA A 217 1.99 12.45 11.36
CA ALA A 217 2.33 11.47 12.38
C ALA A 217 2.02 10.04 11.91
N THR A 218 0.86 9.82 11.25
CA THR A 218 0.52 8.52 10.67
C THR A 218 1.56 8.09 9.63
N PHE A 219 1.97 9.00 8.76
CA PHE A 219 3.01 8.75 7.75
C PHE A 219 4.34 8.33 8.41
N ALA A 220 4.83 9.12 9.37
CA ALA A 220 6.09 8.84 10.05
C ALA A 220 6.07 7.50 10.80
N VAL A 221 4.99 7.24 11.55
CA VAL A 221 4.83 5.99 12.31
C VAL A 221 4.67 4.79 11.38
N ALA A 222 3.90 4.91 10.28
CA ALA A 222 3.74 3.84 9.30
C ALA A 222 5.08 3.46 8.65
N VAL A 223 5.89 4.47 8.26
CA VAL A 223 7.24 4.24 7.72
C VAL A 223 8.15 3.60 8.77
N ALA A 224 8.12 4.08 10.03
CA ALA A 224 8.91 3.50 11.11
C ALA A 224 8.56 2.01 11.35
N ILE A 225 7.26 1.68 11.38
CA ILE A 225 6.80 0.28 11.46
C ILE A 225 7.28 -0.50 10.25
N GLY A 226 7.08 0.03 9.03
CA GLY A 226 7.51 -0.62 7.78
C GLY A 226 8.99 -0.97 7.79
N VAL A 227 9.86 -0.02 8.12
CA VAL A 227 11.31 -0.24 8.21
C VAL A 227 11.66 -1.26 9.29
N THR A 228 11.04 -1.17 10.47
CA THR A 228 11.32 -2.09 11.57
C THR A 228 10.94 -3.53 11.23
N VAL A 229 9.76 -3.74 10.63
CA VAL A 229 9.29 -5.09 10.28
C VAL A 229 10.02 -5.68 9.08
N THR A 230 10.44 -4.85 8.10
CA THR A 230 11.23 -5.35 6.96
C THR A 230 12.64 -5.73 7.39
N ILE A 231 13.32 -4.94 8.21
CA ILE A 231 14.63 -5.30 8.76
C ILE A 231 14.50 -6.53 9.66
N GLY A 232 13.57 -6.53 10.61
CA GLY A 232 13.34 -7.63 11.53
C GLY A 232 12.99 -8.92 10.80
N GLY A 233 12.10 -8.86 9.77
CA GLY A 233 11.73 -10.00 8.97
C GLY A 233 12.87 -10.56 8.12
N THR A 234 13.69 -9.68 7.53
CA THR A 234 14.88 -10.05 6.76
C THR A 234 15.90 -10.75 7.65
N VAL A 235 16.17 -10.22 8.84
CA VAL A 235 17.10 -10.83 9.80
C VAL A 235 16.57 -12.17 10.31
N THR A 236 15.28 -12.25 10.67
CA THR A 236 14.65 -13.50 11.13
C THR A 236 14.67 -14.56 10.03
N SER A 237 14.37 -14.18 8.78
CA SER A 237 14.42 -15.06 7.60
C SER A 237 15.81 -15.69 7.43
N TYR A 238 16.87 -14.91 7.64
CA TYR A 238 18.23 -15.40 7.53
C TYR A 238 18.56 -16.46 8.60
N TYR A 239 18.14 -16.24 9.85
CA TYR A 239 18.47 -17.19 10.95
C TYR A 239 17.62 -18.45 10.94
N GLN A 240 16.37 -18.36 10.44
CA GLN A 240 15.41 -19.47 10.47
C GLN A 240 15.31 -20.20 9.12
N ASP A 241 16.02 -19.73 8.08
CA ASP A 241 15.98 -20.27 6.71
C ASP A 241 14.54 -20.37 6.15
N VAL A 242 13.74 -19.33 6.41
CA VAL A 242 12.33 -19.22 5.96
C VAL A 242 12.17 -18.11 4.92
N PRO A 243 11.12 -18.16 4.08
CA PRO A 243 10.88 -17.11 3.07
C PRO A 243 10.74 -15.72 3.70
N PRO A 244 11.51 -14.71 3.25
CA PRO A 244 11.53 -13.38 3.87
C PRO A 244 10.19 -12.67 3.82
N GLY A 245 9.46 -12.78 2.70
CA GLY A 245 8.17 -12.13 2.55
C GLY A 245 7.14 -12.58 3.58
N ALA A 246 7.01 -13.90 3.78
CA ALA A 246 6.07 -14.44 4.77
C ALA A 246 6.41 -13.97 6.18
N THR A 247 7.70 -13.97 6.55
CA THR A 247 8.17 -13.51 7.85
C THR A 247 7.89 -12.04 8.08
N ILE A 248 8.15 -11.18 7.07
CA ILE A 248 7.86 -9.74 7.12
C ILE A 248 6.37 -9.50 7.33
N VAL A 249 5.50 -10.20 6.58
CA VAL A 249 4.04 -10.00 6.69
C VAL A 249 3.53 -10.48 8.05
N LEU A 250 3.97 -11.62 8.56
CA LEU A 250 3.58 -12.09 9.90
C LEU A 250 4.02 -11.10 10.99
N LEU A 251 5.23 -10.55 10.91
CA LEU A 251 5.70 -9.50 11.82
C LEU A 251 4.87 -8.22 11.69
N THR A 252 4.47 -7.86 10.47
CA THR A 252 3.63 -6.69 10.23
C THR A 252 2.25 -6.85 10.85
N ILE A 253 1.64 -8.04 10.73
CA ILE A 253 0.35 -8.36 11.36
C ILE A 253 0.50 -8.39 12.90
N ALA A 254 1.58 -8.98 13.41
CA ALA A 254 1.86 -8.98 14.86
C ALA A 254 2.03 -7.54 15.39
N ALA A 255 2.73 -6.67 14.65
CA ALA A 255 2.84 -5.25 14.99
C ALA A 255 1.47 -4.55 15.00
N PHE A 256 0.59 -4.82 14.03
CA PHE A 256 -0.77 -4.29 13.99
C PHE A 256 -1.58 -4.73 15.22
N ILE A 257 -1.54 -6.01 15.58
CA ILE A 257 -2.24 -6.54 16.76
C ILE A 257 -1.70 -5.89 18.04
N ALA A 258 -0.38 -5.79 18.18
CA ALA A 258 0.26 -5.15 19.33
C ALA A 258 -0.14 -3.67 19.46
N MET A 259 -0.12 -2.91 18.34
CA MET A 259 -0.53 -1.51 18.32
C MET A 259 -2.02 -1.33 18.67
N THR A 260 -2.89 -2.20 18.16
CA THR A 260 -4.33 -2.18 18.49
C THR A 260 -4.56 -2.48 19.97
N ALA A 261 -3.85 -3.48 20.52
CA ALA A 261 -3.93 -3.81 21.95
C ALA A 261 -3.44 -2.66 22.84
N LEU A 262 -2.39 -1.95 22.45
CA LEU A 262 -1.88 -0.77 23.16
C LEU A 262 -2.80 0.45 23.01
N ALA A 263 -3.44 0.63 21.86
CA ALA A 263 -4.37 1.73 21.62
C ALA A 263 -5.69 1.59 22.39
N ALA A 264 -6.17 0.38 22.60
CA ALA A 264 -7.46 0.11 23.26
C ALA A 264 -7.58 0.74 24.68
N PRO A 265 -6.62 0.60 25.61
CA PRO A 265 -6.71 1.24 26.93
C PRO A 265 -6.60 2.77 26.85
N LEU A 266 -5.83 3.30 25.89
CA LEU A 266 -5.71 4.74 25.71
C LEU A 266 -7.02 5.35 25.17
N ALA A 267 -7.68 4.67 24.25
CA ALA A 267 -8.99 5.08 23.74
C ALA A 267 -10.05 5.08 24.85
N ARG A 268 -10.08 4.04 25.68
CA ARG A 268 -11.01 3.95 26.85
C ARG A 268 -10.77 5.06 27.87
N ARG A 269 -9.52 5.39 28.20
CA ARG A 269 -9.17 6.49 29.10
C ARG A 269 -9.62 7.84 28.54
N ARG A 270 -9.41 8.08 27.25
CA ARG A 270 -9.85 9.31 26.56
C ARG A 270 -11.37 9.44 26.50
N ALA A 271 -12.09 8.35 26.20
CA ALA A 271 -13.54 8.34 26.20
C ALA A 271 -14.12 8.66 27.58
N ARG A 272 -13.54 8.10 28.67
CA ARG A 272 -13.92 8.42 30.05
C ARG A 272 -13.64 9.87 30.43
N ALA A 273 -12.50 10.42 30.00
CA ALA A 273 -12.16 11.83 30.24
C ALA A 273 -13.11 12.79 29.51
N LEU A 274 -13.51 12.47 28.27
CA LEU A 274 -14.49 13.26 27.52
C LEU A 274 -15.90 13.17 28.15
N ALA A 275 -16.32 11.98 28.57
CA ALA A 275 -17.61 11.80 29.27
C ALA A 275 -17.64 12.54 30.61
N ALA A 276 -16.52 12.61 31.32
CA ALA A 276 -16.42 13.37 32.58
C ALA A 276 -16.34 14.90 32.34
N ALA A 277 -15.95 15.34 31.16
CA ALA A 277 -15.85 16.76 30.80
C ALA A 277 -17.13 17.33 30.18
N GLN A 278 -18.10 16.48 29.79
CA GLN A 278 -19.44 16.95 29.38
C GLN A 278 -20.21 17.37 30.64
N PRO A 279 -20.58 18.67 30.76
CA PRO A 279 -21.48 19.06 31.84
C PRO A 279 -22.79 18.27 31.65
N ALA A 280 -23.35 17.80 32.78
CA ALA A 280 -24.67 17.18 32.79
C ALA A 280 -25.63 18.17 32.12
N GLY A 281 -25.96 17.91 30.86
CA GLY A 281 -26.95 18.74 30.16
C GLY A 281 -28.24 18.72 30.94
N ASP A 282 -28.76 19.90 31.23
CA ASP A 282 -30.02 20.05 31.91
C ASP A 282 -31.10 19.30 31.11
N PRO A 283 -31.78 18.30 31.70
CA PRO A 283 -32.82 17.57 30.99
C PRO A 283 -33.98 18.44 30.51
N ALA A 284 -34.05 19.71 31.00
CA ALA A 284 -35.04 20.67 30.59
C ALA A 284 -34.84 21.28 29.17
N GLU A 285 -33.63 21.22 28.61
CA GLU A 285 -33.33 21.83 27.30
C GLU A 285 -33.69 20.94 26.11
N CYS A 286 -33.95 19.65 26.32
CA CYS A 286 -34.44 18.70 25.30
C CYS A 286 -35.97 18.55 25.25
N ALA A 287 -36.74 19.31 26.07
CA ALA A 287 -38.17 19.34 25.93
C ALA A 287 -38.53 20.20 24.70
N ILE A 288 -38.66 19.57 23.53
CA ILE A 288 -39.37 20.18 22.39
C ILE A 288 -40.73 20.58 22.92
N PRO A 289 -41.11 21.88 22.89
CA PRO A 289 -42.46 22.28 23.31
C PRO A 289 -43.46 21.56 22.39
N ALA A 290 -44.12 20.55 22.94
CA ALA A 290 -45.30 19.97 22.36
C ALA A 290 -46.39 21.05 22.30
N GLY A 291 -46.78 21.43 21.11
CA GLY A 291 -48.03 22.21 20.97
C GLY A 291 -47.90 23.51 20.20
N ARG A 292 -47.89 23.40 18.89
CA ARG A 292 -48.74 24.24 18.03
C ARG A 292 -49.50 23.33 17.11
N GLU A 293 -50.71 23.00 17.49
CA GLU A 293 -51.72 22.53 16.53
C GLU A 293 -51.83 23.55 15.39
N PRO A 294 -51.84 23.15 14.11
CA PRO A 294 -52.18 24.05 13.04
C PRO A 294 -53.68 24.35 13.14
N ASP A 295 -54.02 25.60 13.42
CA ASP A 295 -55.38 26.15 13.24
C ASP A 295 -55.82 25.90 11.80
N GLU A 296 -56.66 24.88 11.64
CA GLU A 296 -57.49 24.66 10.49
C GLU A 296 -58.62 25.66 10.49
N LYS A 297 -58.48 26.77 9.73
CA LYS A 297 -59.57 27.59 9.20
C LYS A 297 -59.03 28.54 8.13
N VAL A 298 -59.06 28.11 6.89
CA VAL A 298 -59.35 29.02 5.77
C VAL A 298 -60.41 28.34 4.91
N GLY A 299 -61.68 28.72 5.15
CA GLY A 299 -62.75 28.47 4.23
C GLY A 299 -62.74 29.54 3.10
N VAL A 300 -63.40 29.13 1.98
CA VAL A 300 -63.77 29.76 0.73
C VAL A 300 -62.80 29.57 -0.39
#